data_3278930a25446c0d7283b7ef389cdb31
#
_entry.id   3278930a25446c0d7283b7ef389cdb31
#
_cell.length_a   1.000
_cell.length_b   1.000
_cell.length_c   1.000
_cell.angle_alpha   90.00
_cell.angle_beta   90.00
_cell.angle_gamma   90.00
#
_symmetry.space_group_name_H-M   'P 1'
#
loop_
_entity.id
_entity.type
_entity.pdbx_description
1 polymer ?
#
loop_
_entity_poly.entity_id
_entity_poly.type
_entity_poly.pdbx_seq_one_letter_code
_entity_poly.pdbx_strand_id
1 'polypeptide(L)' 'EAELEVPIYSDDDIQLVSQQAGVDEEKAKSALEEAKGDLARAILLLTSG' A
#
# COMPACT_ATOMS: atom_id res chain seq x y z
N GLU A 1 12.30 -24.75 -3.19
CA GLU A 1 11.16 -24.57 -2.67
C GLU A 1 10.58 -23.30 -2.86
N ALA A 2 9.41 -23.22 -3.28
CA ALA A 2 8.80 -22.02 -3.58
C ALA A 2 8.18 -21.44 -2.40
N GLU A 3 8.43 -20.20 -2.14
CA GLU A 3 7.81 -19.57 -1.11
C GLU A 3 6.70 -18.83 -1.59
N LEU A 4 5.51 -19.06 -1.14
CA LEU A 4 4.38 -18.31 -1.53
C LEU A 4 4.39 -17.05 -0.79
N GLU A 5 4.64 -15.95 -1.47
CA GLU A 5 4.61 -14.70 -0.84
C GLU A 5 3.22 -14.20 -0.84
N VAL A 6 2.58 -14.17 0.28
CA VAL A 6 1.23 -13.68 0.40
C VAL A 6 1.31 -12.20 0.69
N PRO A 7 0.75 -11.37 -0.13
CA PRO A 7 0.82 -9.95 0.14
C PRO A 7 0.09 -9.60 1.43
N ILE A 8 0.59 -8.63 2.13
CA ILE A 8 -0.02 -8.21 3.38
C ILE A 8 -1.14 -7.23 3.12
N TYR A 9 -1.49 -6.98 1.87
CA TYR A 9 -2.57 -6.10 1.50
C TYR A 9 -3.29 -6.71 0.31
N SER A 10 -4.46 -6.22 0.02
CA SER A 10 -5.23 -6.73 -1.11
C SER A 10 -5.34 -5.63 -2.14
N ASP A 11 -5.92 -5.94 -3.29
CA ASP A 11 -6.12 -4.96 -4.34
C ASP A 11 -7.02 -3.84 -3.84
N ASP A 12 -7.99 -4.17 -3.02
CA ASP A 12 -8.88 -3.16 -2.46
C ASP A 12 -8.09 -2.19 -1.62
N ASP A 13 -7.13 -2.68 -0.87
CA ASP A 13 -6.29 -1.82 -0.05
C ASP A 13 -5.47 -0.89 -0.92
N ILE A 14 -4.94 -1.41 -2.02
CA ILE A 14 -4.16 -0.60 -2.92
C ILE A 14 -5.01 0.52 -3.49
N GLN A 15 -6.21 0.18 -3.90
CA GLN A 15 -7.10 1.18 -4.46
C GLN A 15 -7.47 2.23 -3.43
N LEU A 16 -7.74 1.79 -2.22
CA LEU A 16 -8.10 2.72 -1.16
C LEU A 16 -6.97 3.69 -0.88
N VAL A 17 -5.76 3.19 -0.74
CA VAL A 17 -4.63 4.05 -0.46
C VAL A 17 -4.38 4.99 -1.63
N SER A 18 -4.50 4.47 -2.84
CA SER A 18 -4.31 5.28 -4.03
C SER A 18 -5.29 6.44 -4.05
N GLN A 19 -6.53 6.17 -3.74
CA GLN A 19 -7.55 7.22 -3.74
C GLN A 19 -7.37 8.18 -2.60
N GLN A 20 -7.09 7.69 -1.43
CA GLN A 20 -6.96 8.53 -0.25
C GLN A 20 -5.71 9.42 -0.34
N ALA A 21 -4.65 8.90 -0.88
CA ALA A 21 -3.42 9.66 -0.98
C ALA A 21 -3.30 10.43 -2.29
N GLY A 22 -4.15 10.12 -3.25
CA GLY A 22 -4.11 10.79 -4.55
C GLY A 22 -2.90 10.40 -5.36
N VAL A 23 -2.51 9.13 -5.32
CA VAL A 23 -1.35 8.66 -6.06
C VAL A 23 -1.75 7.47 -6.89
N ASP A 24 -0.86 7.01 -7.75
CA ASP A 24 -1.11 5.86 -8.57
C ASP A 24 -1.11 4.61 -7.74
N GLU A 25 -1.63 3.53 -8.29
CA GLU A 25 -1.68 2.26 -7.59
C GLU A 25 -0.29 1.73 -7.34
N GLU A 26 0.66 2.01 -8.21
CA GLU A 26 2.01 1.59 -8.02
C GLU A 26 2.61 2.20 -6.77
N LYS A 27 2.39 3.47 -6.58
CA LYS A 27 2.89 4.15 -5.40
C LYS A 27 2.15 3.67 -4.16
N ALA A 28 0.85 3.44 -4.28
CA ALA A 28 0.08 2.94 -3.17
C ALA A 28 0.57 1.58 -2.73
N LYS A 29 0.89 0.72 -3.70
CA LYS A 29 1.38 -0.60 -3.39
C LYS A 29 2.71 -0.52 -2.67
N SER A 30 3.58 0.31 -3.15
CA SER A 30 4.89 0.48 -2.55
C SER A 30 4.76 0.97 -1.11
N ALA A 31 3.88 1.93 -0.90
CA ALA A 31 3.68 2.45 0.44
C ALA A 31 3.10 1.40 1.37
N LEU A 32 2.20 0.59 0.86
CA LEU A 32 1.62 -0.48 1.67
C LEU A 32 2.67 -1.51 2.05
N GLU A 33 3.58 -1.80 1.16
CA GLU A 33 4.65 -2.71 1.45
C GLU A 33 5.55 -2.15 2.53
N GLU A 34 5.86 -0.88 2.44
CA GLU A 34 6.67 -0.24 3.42
C GLU A 34 5.96 -0.14 4.76
N ALA A 35 4.66 0.07 4.73
CA ALA A 35 3.86 0.17 5.93
C ALA A 35 3.43 -1.18 6.48
N LYS A 36 3.84 -2.27 5.84
CA LYS A 36 3.52 -3.62 6.24
C LYS A 36 2.02 -3.83 6.35
N GLY A 37 1.31 -3.33 5.37
CA GLY A 37 -0.12 -3.51 5.29
C GLY A 37 -0.95 -2.54 6.09
N ASP A 38 -0.32 -1.57 6.71
CA ASP A 38 -1.04 -0.60 7.53
C ASP A 38 -1.53 0.51 6.62
N LEU A 39 -2.83 0.59 6.41
CA LEU A 39 -3.40 1.56 5.49
C LEU A 39 -3.15 2.99 5.94
N ALA A 40 -3.37 3.25 7.19
CA ALA A 40 -3.19 4.60 7.70
C ALA A 40 -1.75 5.04 7.54
N ARG A 41 -0.82 4.14 7.82
CA ARG A 41 0.57 4.47 7.70
C ARG A 41 0.97 4.66 6.25
N ALA A 42 0.42 3.83 5.35
CA ALA A 42 0.71 3.96 3.95
C ALA A 42 0.26 5.31 3.43
N ILE A 43 -0.93 5.72 3.82
CA ILE A 43 -1.45 7.01 3.40
C ILE A 43 -0.58 8.13 3.97
N LEU A 44 -0.16 7.97 5.21
CA LEU A 44 0.69 8.96 5.84
C LEU A 44 2.03 9.06 5.12
N LEU A 45 2.62 7.93 4.75
CA LEU A 45 3.87 7.93 4.02
C LEU A 45 3.75 8.67 2.70
N LEU A 46 2.62 8.55 2.05
CA LEU A 46 2.43 9.16 0.75
C LEU A 46 2.07 10.64 0.86
N THR A 47 1.44 11.03 1.94
CA THR A 47 0.97 12.40 2.06
C THR A 47 1.86 13.26 2.94
N SER A 48 2.77 12.68 3.69
CA SER A 48 3.61 13.45 4.56
C SER A 48 4.81 13.85 3.81
N GLY A 49 4.83 14.25 2.86
CA GLY A 49 5.87 14.64 2.13
C GLY A 49 6.90 15.46 2.40
#